data_9230cc2e691074c97c32ee9eb4fe9749
#
_entry.id   9230cc2e691074c97c32ee9eb4fe9749
#
_cell.length_a   1.000
_cell.length_b   1.000
_cell.length_c   1.000
_cell.angle_alpha   90.00
_cell.angle_beta   90.00
_cell.angle_gamma   90.00
#
_symmetry.space_group_name_H-M   'P 1'
#
loop_
_entity.id
_entity.type
_entity.pdbx_description
1 polymer ?
#
loop_
_entity_poly.entity_id
_entity_poly.type
_entity_poly.pdbx_seq_one_letter_code
_entity_poly.pdbx_strand_id
1 'polypeptide(L)'
;MESLEIARLLREAFPQEVLDIREHRGQVAVLLRHDRILDVLVYARQHLDLMHLRSLCGVDNSRRHEQGLAAFEVVYNLYSVNQRVALRLRAQLDDPEAGIDSAVPLWPVANWLEREVYDLMGIHFRGHPDLRRILLPDDWQGHPLRKTYPVRIPSRGVPEWPGLAELQKHAKEADALSWQGGDEA
;
A
#
# COMPACT_ATOMS: atom_id res chain seq x y z
N MET A 1 -1.54 9.89 25.27
CA MET A 1 -1.07 8.48 25.16
C MET A 1 0.06 8.40 24.18
N GLU A 2 1.05 7.55 24.42
CA GLU A 2 2.12 7.28 23.45
C GLU A 2 1.75 6.12 22.52
N SER A 3 2.39 6.04 21.33
CA SER A 3 2.10 4.99 20.34
C SER A 3 2.25 3.57 20.91
N LEU A 4 3.22 3.36 21.79
CA LEU A 4 3.49 2.06 22.41
C LEU A 4 2.38 1.68 23.42
N GLU A 5 1.85 2.64 24.14
CA GLU A 5 0.73 2.44 25.08
C GLU A 5 -0.54 2.03 24.31
N ILE A 6 -0.83 2.73 23.21
CA ILE A 6 -1.95 2.38 22.32
C ILE A 6 -1.81 0.96 21.76
N ALA A 7 -0.60 0.59 21.34
CA ALA A 7 -0.31 -0.75 20.84
C ALA A 7 -0.52 -1.84 21.92
N ARG A 8 -0.19 -1.56 23.18
CA ARG A 8 -0.45 -2.48 24.31
C ARG A 8 -1.94 -2.64 24.58
N LEU A 9 -2.70 -1.56 24.60
CA LEU A 9 -4.16 -1.61 24.76
C LEU A 9 -4.81 -2.43 23.63
N LEU A 10 -4.29 -2.31 22.41
CA LEU A 10 -4.77 -3.11 21.30
C LEU A 10 -4.46 -4.61 21.50
N ARG A 11 -3.28 -4.96 22.03
CA ARG A 11 -2.93 -6.35 22.37
C ARG A 11 -3.81 -6.92 23.49
N GLU A 12 -4.14 -6.12 24.49
CA GLU A 12 -5.04 -6.53 25.58
C GLU A 12 -6.45 -6.80 25.08
N ALA A 13 -6.96 -5.96 24.16
CA ALA A 13 -8.29 -6.14 23.56
C ALA A 13 -8.35 -7.31 22.55
N PHE A 14 -7.24 -7.58 21.85
CA PHE A 14 -7.16 -8.59 20.78
C PHE A 14 -5.91 -9.48 20.93
N PRO A 15 -5.81 -10.27 22.03
CA PRO A 15 -4.60 -11.05 22.32
C PRO A 15 -4.30 -12.16 21.32
N GLN A 16 -5.31 -12.65 20.59
CA GLN A 16 -5.15 -13.68 19.57
C GLN A 16 -4.82 -13.09 18.19
N GLU A 17 -5.20 -11.85 17.94
CA GLU A 17 -5.02 -11.19 16.64
C GLU A 17 -3.66 -10.45 16.58
N VAL A 18 -3.17 -9.93 17.71
CA VAL A 18 -1.89 -9.23 17.77
C VAL A 18 -0.75 -10.23 17.88
N LEU A 19 -0.02 -10.40 16.77
CA LEU A 19 1.12 -11.31 16.68
C LEU A 19 2.37 -10.74 17.35
N ASP A 20 2.65 -9.45 17.09
CA ASP A 20 3.87 -8.79 17.60
C ASP A 20 3.68 -7.26 17.65
N ILE A 21 4.47 -6.60 18.51
CA ILE A 21 4.60 -5.14 18.56
C ILE A 21 6.07 -4.80 18.33
N ARG A 22 6.36 -4.05 17.29
CA ARG A 22 7.72 -3.66 16.91
C ARG A 22 7.88 -2.16 16.99
N GLU A 23 8.98 -1.74 17.60
CA GLU A 23 9.37 -0.34 17.62
C GLU A 23 10.67 -0.17 16.84
N HIS A 24 10.67 0.79 15.93
CA HIS A 24 11.86 1.15 15.17
C HIS A 24 11.90 2.66 14.94
N ARG A 25 12.98 3.31 15.40
CA ARG A 25 13.21 4.76 15.25
C ARG A 25 12.02 5.61 15.73
N GLY A 26 11.44 5.25 16.87
CA GLY A 26 10.29 5.94 17.46
C GLY A 26 8.95 5.70 16.73
N GLN A 27 8.90 4.79 15.75
CA GLN A 27 7.67 4.37 15.12
C GLN A 27 7.25 3.00 15.64
N VAL A 28 5.99 2.91 16.06
CA VAL A 28 5.41 1.66 16.56
C VAL A 28 4.56 1.01 15.47
N ALA A 29 4.81 -0.27 15.25
CA ALA A 29 4.04 -1.11 14.34
C ALA A 29 3.49 -2.33 15.09
N VAL A 30 2.21 -2.63 14.88
CA VAL A 30 1.53 -3.81 15.41
C VAL A 30 1.32 -4.79 14.26
N LEU A 31 1.88 -6.00 14.38
CA LEU A 31 1.66 -7.10 13.45
C LEU A 31 0.38 -7.82 13.85
N LEU A 32 -0.52 -8.02 12.89
CA LEU A 32 -1.86 -8.55 13.11
C LEU A 32 -2.16 -9.71 12.17
N ARG A 33 -3.00 -10.65 12.62
CA ARG A 33 -3.73 -11.54 11.73
C ARG A 33 -4.73 -10.73 10.90
N HIS A 34 -5.01 -11.17 9.68
CA HIS A 34 -5.94 -10.47 8.79
C HIS A 34 -7.41 -10.85 9.04
N ASP A 35 -7.68 -11.98 9.72
CA ASP A 35 -9.01 -12.59 9.80
C ASP A 35 -10.07 -11.65 10.40
N ARG A 36 -9.69 -10.89 11.43
CA ARG A 36 -10.57 -9.96 12.13
C ARG A 36 -10.11 -8.52 12.05
N ILE A 37 -9.48 -8.16 10.93
CA ILE A 37 -8.90 -6.82 10.78
C ILE A 37 -9.96 -5.72 10.94
N LEU A 38 -11.17 -5.92 10.45
CA LEU A 38 -12.23 -4.93 10.55
C LEU A 38 -12.62 -4.66 12.01
N ASP A 39 -12.70 -5.69 12.86
CA ASP A 39 -12.99 -5.53 14.30
C ASP A 39 -11.88 -4.71 14.99
N VAL A 40 -10.61 -5.01 14.66
CA VAL A 40 -9.45 -4.29 15.18
C VAL A 40 -9.47 -2.82 14.75
N LEU A 41 -9.81 -2.53 13.48
CA LEU A 41 -9.91 -1.18 12.96
C LEU A 41 -11.08 -0.40 13.59
N VAL A 42 -12.22 -1.05 13.81
CA VAL A 42 -13.38 -0.47 14.54
C VAL A 42 -12.96 -0.07 15.95
N TYR A 43 -12.31 -0.99 16.67
CA TYR A 43 -11.85 -0.72 18.03
C TYR A 43 -10.82 0.42 18.06
N ALA A 44 -9.85 0.39 17.17
CA ALA A 44 -8.82 1.43 17.06
C ALA A 44 -9.44 2.83 16.84
N ARG A 45 -10.49 2.90 16.01
CA ARG A 45 -11.20 4.13 15.73
C ARG A 45 -12.07 4.59 16.91
N GLN A 46 -12.85 3.69 17.53
CA GLN A 46 -13.86 4.03 18.54
C GLN A 46 -13.29 4.20 19.94
N HIS A 47 -12.27 3.41 20.31
CA HIS A 47 -11.74 3.36 21.68
C HIS A 47 -10.34 3.96 21.83
N LEU A 48 -9.55 4.02 20.75
CA LEU A 48 -8.18 4.52 20.78
C LEU A 48 -8.02 5.88 20.08
N ASP A 49 -9.11 6.49 19.62
CA ASP A 49 -9.14 7.79 18.94
C ASP A 49 -8.28 7.84 17.64
N LEU A 50 -8.03 6.68 17.01
CA LEU A 50 -7.30 6.62 15.75
C LEU A 50 -8.24 6.90 14.57
N MET A 51 -8.73 8.14 14.49
CA MET A 51 -9.81 8.54 13.59
C MET A 51 -9.41 8.66 12.13
N HIS A 52 -8.12 8.88 11.83
CA HIS A 52 -7.66 9.14 10.47
C HIS A 52 -6.87 7.96 9.90
N LEU A 53 -7.31 7.46 8.74
CA LEU A 53 -6.51 6.61 7.87
C LEU A 53 -5.64 7.52 6.99
N ARG A 54 -4.36 7.67 7.33
CA ARG A 54 -3.40 8.51 6.58
C ARG A 54 -2.96 7.87 5.28
N SER A 55 -2.76 6.55 5.30
CA SER A 55 -2.45 5.76 4.12
C SER A 55 -2.76 4.28 4.35
N LEU A 56 -3.00 3.58 3.26
CA LEU A 56 -3.11 2.14 3.19
C LEU A 56 -2.25 1.69 2.02
N CYS A 57 -1.40 0.67 2.23
CA CYS A 57 -0.57 0.13 1.16
C CYS A 57 -0.37 -1.38 1.33
N GLY A 58 -0.11 -2.07 0.23
CA GLY A 58 0.31 -3.46 0.23
C GLY A 58 1.83 -3.60 0.29
N VAL A 59 2.31 -4.70 0.83
CA VAL A 59 3.73 -5.08 0.84
C VAL A 59 3.86 -6.54 0.42
N ASP A 60 4.77 -6.81 -0.50
CA ASP A 60 5.18 -8.17 -0.87
C ASP A 60 6.52 -8.47 -0.18
N ASN A 61 6.48 -9.39 0.78
CA ASN A 61 7.63 -9.88 1.54
C ASN A 61 8.20 -11.18 0.99
N SER A 62 7.69 -11.73 -0.11
CA SER A 62 8.04 -13.07 -0.63
C SER A 62 9.55 -13.27 -0.86
N ARG A 63 10.31 -12.18 -1.03
CA ARG A 63 11.78 -12.20 -1.12
C ARG A 63 12.49 -11.77 0.17
N ARG A 64 11.77 -11.49 1.23
CA ARG A 64 12.35 -11.20 2.55
C ARG A 64 12.41 -12.47 3.38
N HIS A 65 13.57 -12.77 3.92
CA HIS A 65 13.78 -13.92 4.83
C HIS A 65 13.64 -13.52 6.31
N GLU A 66 12.82 -12.51 6.59
CA GLU A 66 12.57 -12.06 7.96
C GLU A 66 11.57 -13.01 8.64
N GLN A 67 11.97 -13.59 9.77
CA GLN A 67 11.13 -14.53 10.52
C GLN A 67 9.85 -13.83 11.03
N GLY A 68 8.72 -14.52 10.91
CA GLY A 68 7.43 -14.07 11.42
C GLY A 68 6.70 -13.06 10.55
N LEU A 69 7.12 -12.87 9.28
CA LEU A 69 6.35 -12.12 8.29
C LEU A 69 5.68 -13.10 7.31
N ALA A 70 4.39 -12.85 7.03
CA ALA A 70 3.69 -13.49 5.94
C ALA A 70 4.18 -13.00 4.57
N ALA A 71 3.85 -13.74 3.51
CA ALA A 71 4.25 -13.39 2.14
C ALA A 71 3.75 -12.00 1.72
N PHE A 72 2.58 -11.61 2.17
CA PHE A 72 1.98 -10.30 1.90
C PHE A 72 1.54 -9.62 3.19
N GLU A 73 1.43 -8.29 3.14
CA GLU A 73 0.86 -7.48 4.20
C GLU A 73 0.00 -6.36 3.63
N VAL A 74 -1.06 -6.02 4.36
CA VAL A 74 -1.73 -4.73 4.20
C VAL A 74 -1.36 -3.84 5.40
N VAL A 75 -0.82 -2.68 5.11
CA VAL A 75 -0.33 -1.74 6.11
C VAL A 75 -1.28 -0.56 6.21
N TYR A 76 -1.85 -0.34 7.39
CA TYR A 76 -2.70 0.80 7.71
C TYR A 76 -1.90 1.78 8.58
N ASN A 77 -1.70 3.00 8.12
CA ASN A 77 -1.11 4.07 8.92
C ASN A 77 -2.24 4.94 9.49
N LEU A 78 -2.53 4.75 10.77
CA LEU A 78 -3.59 5.44 11.49
C LEU A 78 -3.03 6.63 12.28
N TYR A 79 -3.88 7.63 12.51
CA TYR A 79 -3.49 8.83 13.25
C TYR A 79 -4.63 9.36 14.11
N SER A 80 -4.29 9.76 15.33
CA SER A 80 -5.13 10.54 16.23
C SER A 80 -4.69 12.01 16.21
N VAL A 81 -5.59 12.89 15.79
CA VAL A 81 -5.34 14.34 15.80
C VAL A 81 -5.31 14.88 17.23
N ASN A 82 -6.22 14.42 18.09
CA ASN A 82 -6.32 14.88 19.47
C ASN A 82 -5.09 14.52 20.29
N GLN A 83 -4.61 13.28 20.15
CA GLN A 83 -3.46 12.78 20.89
C GLN A 83 -2.13 13.05 20.17
N ARG A 84 -2.18 13.48 18.90
CA ARG A 84 -1.01 13.70 18.01
C ARG A 84 -0.11 12.46 17.89
N VAL A 85 -0.75 11.29 17.80
CA VAL A 85 -0.08 9.99 17.79
C VAL A 85 -0.39 9.25 16.50
N ALA A 86 0.64 8.58 15.96
CA ALA A 86 0.52 7.67 14.81
C ALA A 86 0.72 6.22 15.25
N LEU A 87 -0.06 5.31 14.70
CA LEU A 87 0.12 3.87 14.85
C LEU A 87 0.08 3.19 13.48
N ARG A 88 1.00 2.26 13.25
CA ARG A 88 1.01 1.43 12.06
C ARG A 88 0.46 0.04 12.39
N LEU A 89 -0.56 -0.38 11.68
CA LEU A 89 -1.09 -1.75 11.74
C LEU A 89 -0.64 -2.50 10.49
N ARG A 90 -0.10 -3.71 10.66
CA ARG A 90 0.43 -4.55 9.58
C ARG A 90 -0.31 -5.88 9.58
N ALA A 91 -1.37 -6.00 8.79
CA ALA A 91 -2.14 -7.22 8.66
C ALA A 91 -1.40 -8.22 7.75
N GLN A 92 -1.12 -9.40 8.28
CA GLN A 92 -0.33 -10.44 7.64
C GLN A 92 -1.23 -11.35 6.79
N LEU A 93 -0.87 -11.58 5.52
CA LEU A 93 -1.58 -12.47 4.60
C LEU A 93 -0.58 -13.45 3.95
N ASP A 94 -0.85 -14.73 4.03
CA ASP A 94 -0.07 -15.75 3.31
C ASP A 94 -0.48 -15.84 1.84
N ASP A 95 -1.77 -15.63 1.56
CA ASP A 95 -2.34 -15.66 0.21
C ASP A 95 -3.09 -14.35 -0.08
N PRO A 96 -2.68 -13.58 -1.09
CA PRO A 96 -3.35 -12.33 -1.45
C PRO A 96 -4.76 -12.56 -2.02
N GLU A 97 -5.07 -13.77 -2.54
CA GLU A 97 -6.38 -14.11 -3.09
C GLU A 97 -7.39 -14.48 -2.00
N ALA A 98 -6.93 -14.97 -0.84
CA ALA A 98 -7.80 -15.20 0.32
C ALA A 98 -8.45 -13.91 0.81
N GLY A 99 -7.79 -12.79 0.56
CA GLY A 99 -8.30 -11.45 0.77
C GLY A 99 -8.32 -11.02 2.24
N ILE A 100 -8.66 -9.74 2.40
CA ILE A 100 -8.80 -9.08 3.69
C ILE A 100 -10.08 -8.24 3.67
N ASP A 101 -10.70 -7.99 4.82
CA ASP A 101 -11.91 -7.18 4.87
C ASP A 101 -11.64 -5.71 4.57
N SER A 102 -12.51 -5.10 3.76
CA SER A 102 -12.42 -3.70 3.35
C SER A 102 -12.62 -2.74 4.52
N ALA A 103 -11.79 -1.70 4.60
CA ALA A 103 -11.91 -0.62 5.55
C ALA A 103 -12.80 0.55 5.05
N VAL A 104 -13.38 0.46 3.85
CA VAL A 104 -14.25 1.49 3.27
C VAL A 104 -15.42 1.87 4.20
N PRO A 105 -16.08 0.93 4.92
CA PRO A 105 -17.15 1.28 5.85
C PRO A 105 -16.68 2.22 6.98
N LEU A 106 -15.41 2.20 7.32
CA LEU A 106 -14.83 3.04 8.37
C LEU A 106 -14.27 4.34 7.81
N TRP A 107 -13.60 4.27 6.67
CA TRP A 107 -12.96 5.41 6.01
C TRP A 107 -13.23 5.39 4.51
N PRO A 108 -14.06 6.29 3.99
CA PRO A 108 -14.36 6.36 2.54
C PRO A 108 -13.10 6.51 1.66
N VAL A 109 -12.03 7.12 2.19
CA VAL A 109 -10.74 7.25 1.48
C VAL A 109 -10.10 5.90 1.19
N ALA A 110 -10.40 4.86 1.98
CA ALA A 110 -9.90 3.51 1.75
C ALA A 110 -10.31 2.95 0.38
N ASN A 111 -11.45 3.39 -0.17
CA ASN A 111 -11.91 2.96 -1.51
C ASN A 111 -10.79 3.09 -2.56
N TRP A 112 -10.14 4.24 -2.63
CA TRP A 112 -9.08 4.50 -3.61
C TRP A 112 -7.79 3.74 -3.29
N LEU A 113 -7.42 3.70 -2.01
CA LEU A 113 -6.20 3.05 -1.55
C LEU A 113 -6.25 1.53 -1.68
N GLU A 114 -7.41 0.92 -1.41
CA GLU A 114 -7.62 -0.51 -1.57
C GLU A 114 -7.63 -0.92 -3.05
N ARG A 115 -8.23 -0.11 -3.92
CA ARG A 115 -8.17 -0.32 -5.37
C ARG A 115 -6.75 -0.24 -5.91
N GLU A 116 -5.93 0.69 -5.42
CA GLU A 116 -4.51 0.77 -5.78
C GLU A 116 -3.76 -0.51 -5.38
N VAL A 117 -3.96 -0.98 -4.15
CA VAL A 117 -3.34 -2.22 -3.66
C VAL A 117 -3.82 -3.43 -4.46
N TYR A 118 -5.12 -3.53 -4.73
CA TYR A 118 -5.68 -4.57 -5.59
C TYR A 118 -5.07 -4.53 -6.99
N ASP A 119 -5.02 -3.36 -7.62
CA ASP A 119 -4.53 -3.20 -8.98
C ASP A 119 -3.06 -3.59 -9.11
N LEU A 120 -2.21 -3.09 -8.21
CA LEU A 120 -0.75 -3.25 -8.32
C LEU A 120 -0.22 -4.54 -7.69
N MET A 121 -0.91 -5.11 -6.69
CA MET A 121 -0.44 -6.28 -5.94
C MET A 121 -1.40 -7.47 -5.95
N GLY A 122 -2.64 -7.27 -6.37
CA GLY A 122 -3.64 -8.33 -6.46
C GLY A 122 -4.16 -8.83 -5.11
N ILE A 123 -4.09 -7.99 -4.06
CA ILE A 123 -4.70 -8.31 -2.77
C ILE A 123 -6.20 -8.01 -2.88
N HIS A 124 -7.02 -9.01 -2.59
CA HIS A 124 -8.48 -8.87 -2.67
C HIS A 124 -9.05 -8.23 -1.39
N PHE A 125 -9.96 -7.25 -1.52
CA PHE A 125 -10.64 -6.61 -0.39
C PHE A 125 -12.11 -7.04 -0.33
N ARG A 126 -12.45 -7.90 0.64
CA ARG A 126 -13.80 -8.43 0.80
C ARG A 126 -14.74 -7.31 1.26
N GLY A 127 -15.91 -7.22 0.63
CA GLY A 127 -16.91 -6.18 0.95
C GLY A 127 -16.57 -4.79 0.43
N HIS A 128 -15.53 -4.64 -0.41
CA HIS A 128 -15.28 -3.39 -1.12
C HIS A 128 -16.42 -3.10 -2.12
N PRO A 129 -16.96 -1.87 -2.16
CA PRO A 129 -18.15 -1.56 -2.96
C PRO A 129 -17.92 -1.62 -4.48
N ASP A 130 -16.69 -1.38 -4.96
CA ASP A 130 -16.35 -1.32 -6.38
C ASP A 130 -14.86 -1.62 -6.59
N LEU A 131 -14.46 -2.90 -6.40
CA LEU A 131 -13.08 -3.35 -6.51
C LEU A 131 -12.68 -3.58 -7.96
N ARG A 132 -12.20 -2.54 -8.61
CA ARG A 132 -11.71 -2.55 -10.00
C ARG A 132 -10.38 -1.84 -10.10
N ARG A 133 -9.65 -2.05 -11.20
CA ARG A 133 -8.38 -1.35 -11.47
C ARG A 133 -8.53 0.16 -11.45
N ILE A 134 -7.45 0.89 -11.14
CA ILE A 134 -7.44 2.34 -11.04
C ILE A 134 -6.25 2.99 -11.75
N LEU A 135 -5.09 2.34 -11.75
CA LEU A 135 -3.85 2.85 -12.34
C LEU A 135 -3.51 2.16 -13.65
N LEU A 136 -3.76 0.85 -13.73
CA LEU A 136 -3.42 0.04 -14.90
C LEU A 136 -4.61 -0.04 -15.85
N PRO A 137 -4.36 -0.20 -17.17
CA PRO A 137 -5.42 -0.50 -18.14
C PRO A 137 -6.14 -1.80 -17.78
N ASP A 138 -7.42 -1.93 -18.16
CA ASP A 138 -8.25 -3.11 -17.87
C ASP A 138 -7.69 -4.40 -18.46
N ASP A 139 -7.00 -4.30 -19.61
CA ASP A 139 -6.36 -5.41 -20.31
C ASP A 139 -4.97 -5.78 -19.77
N TRP A 140 -4.48 -5.10 -18.72
CA TRP A 140 -3.19 -5.41 -18.12
C TRP A 140 -3.21 -6.77 -17.45
N GLN A 141 -2.18 -7.59 -17.73
CA GLN A 141 -2.05 -8.93 -17.14
C GLN A 141 -1.13 -8.93 -15.92
N GLY A 142 -1.65 -9.44 -14.80
CA GLY A 142 -0.95 -9.57 -13.54
C GLY A 142 -0.87 -8.29 -12.71
N HIS A 143 0.07 -8.26 -11.77
CA HIS A 143 0.21 -7.22 -10.74
C HIS A 143 1.69 -6.80 -10.64
N PRO A 144 2.06 -5.62 -11.15
CA PRO A 144 3.47 -5.25 -11.39
C PRO A 144 4.29 -5.00 -10.13
N LEU A 145 3.69 -4.79 -8.96
CA LEU A 145 4.43 -4.62 -7.72
C LEU A 145 4.73 -5.94 -6.99
N ARG A 146 4.21 -7.07 -7.46
CA ARG A 146 4.62 -8.39 -6.94
C ARG A 146 6.08 -8.65 -7.27
N LYS A 147 6.84 -9.20 -6.32
CA LYS A 147 8.26 -9.54 -6.50
C LYS A 147 8.49 -10.67 -7.51
N THR A 148 7.46 -11.44 -7.81
CA THR A 148 7.46 -12.47 -8.86
C THR A 148 7.19 -11.90 -10.25
N TYR A 149 6.69 -10.66 -10.35
CA TYR A 149 6.39 -10.02 -11.63
C TYR A 149 7.70 -9.68 -12.37
N PRO A 150 7.83 -9.99 -13.66
CA PRO A 150 9.05 -9.74 -14.41
C PRO A 150 9.31 -8.23 -14.59
N VAL A 151 10.52 -7.77 -14.28
CA VAL A 151 10.94 -6.36 -14.44
C VAL A 151 11.02 -5.94 -15.91
N ARG A 152 11.36 -6.89 -16.79
CA ARG A 152 11.36 -6.68 -18.24
C ARG A 152 10.19 -7.43 -18.84
N ILE A 153 9.14 -6.73 -19.17
CA ILE A 153 8.06 -7.26 -20.00
C ILE A 153 8.63 -7.32 -21.42
N PRO A 154 8.60 -8.51 -22.11
CA PRO A 154 8.86 -8.55 -23.54
C PRO A 154 7.92 -7.51 -24.16
N SER A 155 8.46 -6.57 -24.89
CA SER A 155 7.84 -5.37 -25.39
C SER A 155 6.35 -5.57 -25.72
N ARG A 156 5.45 -5.20 -24.83
CA ARG A 156 4.21 -4.59 -25.28
C ARG A 156 4.68 -3.38 -26.04
N GLY A 157 4.46 -3.38 -27.35
CA GLY A 157 4.77 -2.20 -28.14
C GLY A 157 4.24 -1.00 -27.37
N VAL A 158 5.07 0.00 -27.18
CA VAL A 158 4.60 1.28 -26.64
C VAL A 158 3.34 1.59 -27.45
N PRO A 159 2.17 1.79 -26.83
CA PRO A 159 0.99 2.15 -27.59
C PRO A 159 1.39 3.27 -28.52
N GLU A 160 1.14 3.12 -29.82
CA GLU A 160 1.38 4.20 -30.78
C GLU A 160 0.50 5.38 -30.36
N TRP A 161 1.08 6.23 -29.54
CA TRP A 161 0.41 7.44 -29.15
C TRP A 161 0.49 8.39 -30.33
N PRO A 162 -0.67 8.78 -30.91
CA PRO A 162 -0.67 9.78 -31.98
C PRO A 162 0.09 11.02 -31.49
N GLY A 163 1.21 11.36 -32.11
CA GLY A 163 2.09 12.45 -31.69
C GLY A 163 3.33 12.04 -30.88
N LEU A 164 3.50 10.78 -30.44
CA LEU A 164 4.72 10.34 -29.75
C LEU A 164 5.97 10.55 -30.60
N ALA A 165 5.89 10.27 -31.90
CA ALA A 165 6.97 10.50 -32.86
C ALA A 165 7.35 11.98 -32.99
N GLU A 166 6.36 12.87 -32.96
CA GLU A 166 6.58 14.33 -33.00
C GLU A 166 7.21 14.82 -31.70
N LEU A 167 6.74 14.35 -30.52
CA LEU A 167 7.35 14.68 -29.24
C LEU A 167 8.79 14.19 -29.14
N GLN A 168 9.08 12.97 -29.62
CA GLN A 168 10.45 12.45 -29.65
C GLN A 168 11.35 13.23 -30.59
N LYS A 169 10.83 13.73 -31.73
CA LYS A 169 11.54 14.59 -32.66
C LYS A 169 11.87 15.94 -32.01
N HIS A 170 10.90 16.58 -31.36
CA HIS A 170 11.12 17.86 -30.67
C HIS A 170 12.08 17.71 -29.47
N ALA A 171 12.05 16.60 -28.74
CA ALA A 171 13.01 16.32 -27.66
C ALA A 171 14.43 16.21 -28.20
N LYS A 172 14.64 15.49 -29.31
CA LYS A 172 15.96 15.38 -29.98
C LYS A 172 16.45 16.72 -30.54
N GLU A 173 15.58 17.52 -31.10
CA GLU A 173 15.91 18.87 -31.58
C GLU A 173 16.28 19.81 -30.44
N ALA A 174 15.58 19.75 -29.30
CA ALA A 174 15.90 20.52 -28.10
C ALA A 174 17.26 20.10 -27.49
N ASP A 175 17.55 18.80 -27.42
CA ASP A 175 18.85 18.30 -26.98
C ASP A 175 19.99 18.74 -27.90
N ALA A 176 19.78 18.74 -29.21
CA ALA A 176 20.77 19.18 -30.19
C ALA A 176 21.08 20.69 -30.09
N LEU A 177 20.08 21.50 -29.73
CA LEU A 177 20.26 22.94 -29.52
C LEU A 177 20.97 23.26 -28.19
N SER A 178 20.80 22.44 -27.16
CA SER A 178 21.48 22.62 -25.87
C SER A 178 22.99 22.35 -25.92
N TRP A 179 23.47 21.55 -26.91
CA TRP A 179 24.90 21.26 -27.12
C TRP A 179 25.66 22.34 -27.87
N GLN A 180 24.99 23.26 -28.55
CA GLN A 180 25.67 24.31 -29.35
C GLN A 180 26.04 25.55 -28.57
N GLY A 181 25.70 25.62 -27.27
CA GLY A 181 25.94 26.77 -26.40
C GLY A 181 27.16 26.66 -25.46
N GLY A 182 28.04 25.64 -25.61
CA GLY A 182 29.08 25.30 -24.65
C GLY A 182 30.53 25.66 -25.05
N ASP A 183 30.80 26.18 -26.23
CA ASP A 183 32.18 26.41 -26.71
C ASP A 183 32.57 27.86 -26.96
N GLU A 184 31.91 28.84 -26.28
CA GLU A 184 32.40 30.23 -26.27
C GLU A 184 32.38 30.78 -24.84
N ALA A 185 33.40 30.48 -24.04
CA ALA A 185 33.84 31.29 -22.90
C ALA A 185 35.28 30.93 -22.50
#